data_0e1bb6366251f144cd25a9111138465f
#
_entry.id   0e1bb6366251f144cd25a9111138465f
#
_cell.length_a   1.000
_cell.length_b   1.000
_cell.length_c   1.000
_cell.angle_alpha   90.00
_cell.angle_beta   90.00
_cell.angle_gamma   90.00
#
_symmetry.space_group_name_H-M   'P 1'
#
loop_
_entity.id
_entity.type
_entity.pdbx_description
1 polymer ?
#
loop_
_entity_poly.entity_id
_entity_poly.type
_entity_poly.pdbx_seq_one_letter_code
_entity_poly.pdbx_strand_id
1 'polypeptide(L)'
;MLLNVQALVLGNIKFHLILTCIVFTIIGFSTETYAQSELETIRRGISANVIFMRHALAPGFGDPHNFIKEDCSTQRNLNNKGRLQARFIGNYLKASEIKFSEILTSEWCRCIDTTKELDLGKWETFSGLNSFFQGIEKKDRVMNKLRNKLDSLGYSDLVLLVTHQVVILEQTGVAPKSGEMVLFNSITKQKSRYMVDY
;
A
#
# COMPACT_ATOMS: atom_id res chain seq x y z
N MET A 1 -3.43 -0.25 79.00
CA MET A 1 -4.11 -1.04 77.96
C MET A 1 -4.63 -0.17 76.82
N LEU A 2 -3.85 0.84 76.39
CA LEU A 2 -4.25 1.81 75.37
C LEU A 2 -3.22 1.95 74.19
N LEU A 3 -2.11 1.21 74.21
CA LEU A 3 -1.03 1.34 73.26
C LEU A 3 -1.13 0.38 72.05
N ASN A 4 -2.00 -0.64 72.06
CA ASN A 4 -2.08 -1.64 70.99
C ASN A 4 -3.14 -1.35 69.90
N VAL A 5 -4.03 -0.41 70.11
CA VAL A 5 -5.11 -0.14 69.14
C VAL A 5 -4.63 0.81 68.00
N GLN A 6 -3.72 1.78 68.34
CA GLN A 6 -3.22 2.72 67.34
C GLN A 6 -2.26 2.09 66.33
N ALA A 7 -1.52 1.06 66.72
CA ALA A 7 -0.60 0.38 65.79
C ALA A 7 -1.35 -0.47 64.74
N LEU A 8 -2.51 -1.03 65.10
CA LEU A 8 -3.31 -1.86 64.22
C LEU A 8 -4.04 -1.03 63.14
N VAL A 9 -4.50 0.18 63.51
CA VAL A 9 -5.22 1.08 62.60
C VAL A 9 -4.25 1.69 61.55
N LEU A 10 -3.04 2.07 61.98
CA LEU A 10 -2.02 2.62 61.08
C LEU A 10 -1.45 1.59 60.07
N GLY A 11 -1.37 0.30 60.47
CA GLY A 11 -0.94 -0.79 59.61
C GLY A 11 -1.95 -1.07 58.51
N ASN A 12 -3.23 -1.04 58.79
CA ASN A 12 -4.29 -1.28 57.81
C ASN A 12 -4.42 -0.13 56.81
N ILE A 13 -4.21 1.13 57.20
CA ILE A 13 -4.26 2.29 56.29
C ILE A 13 -3.09 2.25 55.33
N LYS A 14 -1.87 1.92 55.76
CA LYS A 14 -0.72 1.78 54.89
C LYS A 14 -0.87 0.64 53.86
N PHE A 15 -1.44 -0.49 54.31
CA PHE A 15 -1.65 -1.64 53.44
C PHE A 15 -2.70 -1.33 52.33
N HIS A 16 -3.79 -0.64 52.66
CA HIS A 16 -4.81 -0.23 51.70
C HIS A 16 -4.31 0.82 50.72
N LEU A 17 -3.46 1.77 51.13
CA LEU A 17 -2.83 2.77 50.25
C LEU A 17 -1.85 2.11 49.25
N ILE A 18 -1.08 1.13 49.69
CA ILE A 18 -0.14 0.41 48.80
C ILE A 18 -0.93 -0.45 47.79
N LEU A 19 -2.00 -1.11 48.22
CA LEU A 19 -2.81 -1.92 47.31
C LEU A 19 -3.56 -1.07 46.26
N THR A 20 -4.05 0.13 46.65
CA THR A 20 -4.68 1.05 45.71
C THR A 20 -3.69 1.62 44.66
N CYS A 21 -2.45 1.93 45.09
CA CYS A 21 -1.41 2.37 44.14
C CYS A 21 -1.01 1.27 43.17
N ILE A 22 -0.96 0.00 43.59
CA ILE A 22 -0.62 -1.13 42.71
C ILE A 22 -1.72 -1.37 41.66
N VAL A 23 -3.00 -1.24 42.04
CA VAL A 23 -4.13 -1.39 41.12
C VAL A 23 -4.16 -0.25 40.12
N PHE A 24 -3.80 0.99 40.49
CA PHE A 24 -3.75 2.12 39.58
C PHE A 24 -2.59 2.03 38.57
N THR A 25 -1.47 1.40 38.92
CA THR A 25 -0.34 1.21 38.01
C THR A 25 -0.56 0.09 36.97
N ILE A 26 -1.47 -0.86 37.21
CA ILE A 26 -1.80 -1.96 36.31
C ILE A 26 -2.80 -1.51 35.20
N ILE A 27 -3.62 -0.49 35.48
CA ILE A 27 -4.63 0.00 34.51
C ILE A 27 -4.04 0.92 33.44
N GLY A 28 -2.78 1.38 33.60
CA GLY A 28 -2.14 2.37 32.71
C GLY A 28 -1.42 1.83 31.48
N PHE A 29 -1.32 0.52 31.28
CA PHE A 29 -0.71 -0.08 30.08
C PHE A 29 -1.75 -0.86 29.26
N SER A 30 -2.77 -0.15 28.77
CA SER A 30 -3.47 -0.60 27.57
C SER A 30 -2.53 -0.32 26.40
N THR A 31 -1.65 -1.27 26.09
CA THR A 31 -1.04 -1.31 24.77
C THR A 31 -2.19 -1.53 23.78
N GLU A 32 -2.63 -0.48 23.13
CA GLU A 32 -3.46 -0.62 21.95
C GLU A 32 -2.63 -1.39 20.92
N THR A 33 -2.78 -2.71 20.90
CA THR A 33 -2.33 -3.53 19.79
C THR A 33 -3.22 -3.19 18.62
N TYR A 34 -2.81 -2.19 17.83
CA TYR A 34 -3.42 -1.95 16.53
C TYR A 34 -3.31 -3.24 15.73
N ALA A 35 -4.46 -3.81 15.40
CA ALA A 35 -4.49 -4.98 14.54
C ALA A 35 -3.82 -4.61 13.23
N GLN A 36 -2.64 -5.18 12.99
CA GLN A 36 -1.88 -4.96 11.77
C GLN A 36 -2.73 -5.39 10.58
N SER A 37 -2.82 -4.54 9.53
CA SER A 37 -3.61 -4.87 8.35
C SER A 37 -3.10 -6.15 7.68
N GLU A 38 -4.01 -6.91 7.08
CA GLU A 38 -3.66 -8.13 6.34
C GLU A 38 -2.60 -7.85 5.27
N LEU A 39 -2.75 -6.75 4.53
CA LEU A 39 -1.77 -6.31 3.54
C LEU A 39 -0.37 -6.15 4.13
N GLU A 40 -0.25 -5.52 5.29
CA GLU A 40 1.04 -5.32 5.95
C GLU A 40 1.62 -6.64 6.47
N THR A 41 0.78 -7.55 6.95
CA THR A 41 1.19 -8.90 7.35
C THR A 41 1.79 -9.67 6.17
N ILE A 42 1.11 -9.67 5.02
CA ILE A 42 1.59 -10.32 3.79
C ILE A 42 2.89 -9.64 3.33
N ARG A 43 2.93 -8.29 3.32
CA ARG A 43 4.10 -7.54 2.92
C ARG A 43 5.35 -7.94 3.72
N ARG A 44 5.22 -7.99 5.04
CA ARG A 44 6.32 -8.39 5.93
C ARG A 44 6.70 -9.86 5.75
N GLY A 45 5.72 -10.74 5.55
CA GLY A 45 5.95 -12.17 5.37
C GLY A 45 6.88 -12.50 4.20
N ILE A 46 6.86 -11.71 3.14
CA ILE A 46 7.77 -11.88 1.98
C ILE A 46 8.82 -10.76 1.89
N SER A 47 8.91 -9.88 2.90
CA SER A 47 9.78 -8.70 2.89
C SER A 47 9.63 -7.89 1.60
N ALA A 48 8.38 -7.65 1.15
CA ALA A 48 8.11 -6.91 -0.07
C ALA A 48 8.55 -5.45 0.09
N ASN A 49 9.32 -4.97 -0.87
CA ASN A 49 9.75 -3.58 -1.00
C ASN A 49 9.11 -2.86 -2.20
N VAL A 50 8.23 -3.55 -2.91
CA VAL A 50 7.47 -3.03 -4.05
C VAL A 50 6.01 -3.48 -3.95
N ILE A 51 5.09 -2.55 -4.16
CA ILE A 51 3.68 -2.85 -4.41
C ILE A 51 3.37 -2.41 -5.84
N PHE A 52 3.23 -3.35 -6.75
CA PHE A 52 2.63 -3.09 -8.04
C PHE A 52 1.11 -3.00 -7.89
N MET A 53 0.49 -2.02 -8.51
CA MET A 53 -0.95 -1.90 -8.59
C MET A 53 -1.37 -1.73 -10.05
N ARG A 54 -2.25 -2.61 -10.55
CA ARG A 54 -2.90 -2.34 -11.82
C ARG A 54 -3.85 -1.16 -11.67
N HIS A 55 -3.85 -0.24 -12.62
CA HIS A 55 -4.80 0.88 -12.65
C HIS A 55 -6.23 0.41 -12.36
N ALA A 56 -7.03 1.26 -11.74
CA ALA A 56 -8.42 1.00 -11.42
C ALA A 56 -9.27 0.73 -12.68
N LEU A 57 -10.53 0.39 -12.49
CA LEU A 57 -11.42 -0.03 -13.57
C LEU A 57 -11.52 1.03 -14.68
N ALA A 58 -10.99 0.67 -15.85
CA ALA A 58 -11.14 1.39 -17.12
C ALA A 58 -11.84 0.42 -18.08
N PRO A 59 -13.15 0.57 -18.37
CA PRO A 59 -13.91 -0.33 -19.23
C PRO A 59 -13.36 -0.42 -20.64
N GLY A 60 -13.54 -1.58 -21.29
CA GLY A 60 -13.08 -1.82 -22.66
C GLY A 60 -11.74 -2.55 -22.71
N PHE A 61 -11.19 -2.66 -23.91
CA PHE A 61 -9.97 -3.41 -24.24
C PHE A 61 -9.07 -2.57 -25.13
N GLY A 62 -7.79 -2.49 -24.79
CA GLY A 62 -6.83 -1.70 -25.53
C GLY A 62 -7.05 -0.19 -25.44
N ASP A 63 -6.34 0.55 -26.24
CA ASP A 63 -6.52 1.99 -26.46
C ASP A 63 -7.03 2.23 -27.90
N PRO A 64 -7.74 3.33 -28.20
CA PRO A 64 -8.20 3.66 -29.54
C PRO A 64 -7.06 3.77 -30.56
N HIS A 65 -7.35 3.58 -31.85
CA HIS A 65 -6.32 3.65 -32.91
C HIS A 65 -5.67 5.03 -33.06
N ASN A 66 -6.38 6.09 -32.66
CA ASN A 66 -5.89 7.47 -32.65
C ASN A 66 -5.22 7.86 -31.34
N PHE A 67 -4.69 6.89 -30.58
CA PHE A 67 -4.02 7.11 -29.29
C PHE A 67 -2.91 8.16 -29.40
N ILE A 68 -2.98 9.16 -28.53
CA ILE A 68 -1.95 10.17 -28.27
C ILE A 68 -1.71 10.20 -26.77
N LYS A 69 -0.47 9.97 -26.32
CA LYS A 69 -0.13 9.83 -24.91
C LYS A 69 -0.46 11.08 -24.09
N GLU A 70 -0.26 12.24 -24.67
CA GLU A 70 -0.48 13.55 -24.07
C GLU A 70 -1.94 14.00 -24.10
N ASP A 71 -2.81 13.28 -24.81
CA ASP A 71 -4.24 13.60 -24.94
C ASP A 71 -5.14 12.50 -24.36
N CYS A 72 -5.63 12.73 -23.15
CA CYS A 72 -6.50 11.77 -22.47
C CYS A 72 -7.82 11.47 -23.23
N SER A 73 -8.29 12.38 -24.09
CA SER A 73 -9.51 12.15 -24.87
C SER A 73 -9.36 11.03 -25.90
N THR A 74 -8.13 10.71 -26.27
CA THR A 74 -7.78 9.64 -27.21
C THR A 74 -7.44 8.32 -26.53
N GLN A 75 -7.60 8.23 -25.21
CA GLN A 75 -7.24 7.06 -24.42
C GLN A 75 -8.46 6.36 -23.82
N ARG A 76 -8.29 5.09 -23.48
CA ARG A 76 -9.22 4.38 -22.60
C ARG A 76 -9.01 4.81 -21.16
N ASN A 77 -10.02 5.44 -20.56
CA ASN A 77 -9.96 6.08 -19.25
C ASN A 77 -10.78 5.37 -18.19
N LEU A 78 -10.58 5.75 -16.92
CA LEU A 78 -11.41 5.31 -15.81
C LEU A 78 -12.85 5.78 -16.02
N ASN A 79 -13.81 4.94 -15.65
CA ASN A 79 -15.19 5.39 -15.43
C ASN A 79 -15.39 5.79 -13.94
N ASN A 80 -16.61 6.21 -13.59
CA ASN A 80 -16.92 6.59 -12.21
C ASN A 80 -16.71 5.45 -11.21
N LYS A 81 -17.01 4.18 -11.60
CA LYS A 81 -16.73 3.02 -10.73
C LYS A 81 -15.23 2.84 -10.49
N GLY A 82 -14.40 3.04 -11.52
CA GLY A 82 -12.95 2.97 -11.39
C GLY A 82 -12.40 4.08 -10.48
N ARG A 83 -12.92 5.30 -10.57
CA ARG A 83 -12.54 6.39 -9.66
C ARG A 83 -12.93 6.08 -8.21
N LEU A 84 -14.14 5.58 -7.98
CA LEU A 84 -14.58 5.14 -6.64
C LEU A 84 -13.72 4.00 -6.11
N GLN A 85 -13.38 3.00 -6.95
CA GLN A 85 -12.47 1.91 -6.61
C GLN A 85 -11.11 2.45 -6.14
N ALA A 86 -10.52 3.38 -6.89
CA ALA A 86 -9.23 3.96 -6.53
C ALA A 86 -9.29 4.71 -5.19
N ARG A 87 -10.33 5.52 -4.96
CA ARG A 87 -10.54 6.20 -3.65
C ARG A 87 -10.67 5.23 -2.50
N PHE A 88 -11.44 4.15 -2.69
CA PHE A 88 -11.61 3.13 -1.66
C PHE A 88 -10.28 2.47 -1.31
N ILE A 89 -9.50 2.08 -2.32
CA ILE A 89 -8.16 1.50 -2.14
C ILE A 89 -7.22 2.51 -1.43
N GLY A 90 -7.25 3.78 -1.82
CA GLY A 90 -6.44 4.82 -1.18
C GLY A 90 -6.79 5.00 0.30
N ASN A 91 -8.08 5.01 0.65
CA ASN A 91 -8.51 5.08 2.03
C ASN A 91 -8.08 3.86 2.84
N TYR A 92 -8.16 2.65 2.26
CA TYR A 92 -7.66 1.44 2.87
C TYR A 92 -6.14 1.51 3.14
N LEU A 93 -5.35 1.96 2.17
CA LEU A 93 -3.89 2.10 2.32
C LEU A 93 -3.52 3.13 3.39
N LYS A 94 -4.25 4.25 3.49
CA LYS A 94 -4.10 5.25 4.56
C LYS A 94 -4.42 4.65 5.93
N ALA A 95 -5.53 3.94 6.06
CA ALA A 95 -5.94 3.29 7.30
C ALA A 95 -4.99 2.16 7.73
N SER A 96 -4.28 1.55 6.78
CA SER A 96 -3.25 0.55 7.03
C SER A 96 -1.91 1.16 7.46
N GLU A 97 -1.80 2.49 7.56
CA GLU A 97 -0.59 3.25 7.94
C GLU A 97 0.65 2.91 7.11
N ILE A 98 0.47 2.35 5.92
CA ILE A 98 1.56 2.01 5.01
C ILE A 98 2.14 3.31 4.42
N LYS A 99 3.43 3.53 4.67
CA LYS A 99 4.17 4.68 4.15
C LYS A 99 5.04 4.25 2.98
N PHE A 100 4.84 4.92 1.85
CA PHE A 100 5.66 4.71 0.67
C PHE A 100 6.83 5.70 0.66
N SER A 101 8.04 5.22 0.38
CA SER A 101 9.19 6.08 0.11
C SER A 101 9.05 6.82 -1.22
N GLU A 102 8.32 6.21 -2.17
CA GLU A 102 8.08 6.77 -3.49
C GLU A 102 6.80 6.19 -4.11
N ILE A 103 6.07 7.01 -4.86
CA ILE A 103 4.90 6.60 -5.63
C ILE A 103 5.14 6.98 -7.08
N LEU A 104 5.20 5.98 -7.96
CA LEU A 104 5.39 6.16 -9.39
C LEU A 104 4.18 5.64 -10.16
N THR A 105 3.85 6.31 -11.25
CA THR A 105 2.76 5.92 -12.13
C THR A 105 3.17 5.93 -13.60
N SER A 106 2.55 5.07 -14.40
CA SER A 106 2.63 5.13 -15.86
C SER A 106 2.12 6.48 -16.37
N GLU A 107 2.66 6.92 -17.51
CA GLU A 107 2.24 8.15 -18.19
C GLU A 107 0.83 8.08 -18.83
N TRP A 108 0.16 6.91 -18.82
CA TRP A 108 -1.22 6.76 -19.30
C TRP A 108 -2.24 7.40 -18.36
N CYS A 109 -3.22 8.09 -18.93
CA CYS A 109 -4.22 8.85 -18.15
C CYS A 109 -4.95 8.00 -17.11
N ARG A 110 -5.31 6.74 -17.42
CA ARG A 110 -5.95 5.84 -16.45
C ARG A 110 -5.07 5.50 -15.24
N CYS A 111 -3.75 5.46 -15.41
CA CYS A 111 -2.82 5.26 -14.30
C CYS A 111 -2.66 6.55 -13.49
N ILE A 112 -2.49 7.68 -14.16
CA ILE A 112 -2.41 9.01 -13.53
C ILE A 112 -3.69 9.28 -12.72
N ASP A 113 -4.86 9.05 -13.30
CA ASP A 113 -6.14 9.22 -12.63
C ASP A 113 -6.30 8.27 -11.44
N THR A 114 -5.87 6.99 -11.59
CA THR A 114 -5.85 6.06 -10.46
C THR A 114 -5.00 6.63 -9.33
N THR A 115 -3.78 7.08 -9.61
CA THR A 115 -2.85 7.60 -8.61
C THR A 115 -3.38 8.88 -7.94
N LYS A 116 -4.01 9.77 -8.70
CA LYS A 116 -4.68 10.95 -8.14
C LYS A 116 -5.80 10.58 -7.18
N GLU A 117 -6.65 9.61 -7.56
CA GLU A 117 -7.79 9.18 -6.75
C GLU A 117 -7.38 8.35 -5.52
N LEU A 118 -6.20 7.69 -5.53
CA LEU A 118 -5.63 7.08 -4.34
C LEU A 118 -5.30 8.12 -3.25
N ASP A 119 -4.92 9.33 -3.64
CA ASP A 119 -4.64 10.47 -2.73
C ASP A 119 -3.66 10.11 -1.61
N LEU A 120 -2.52 9.50 -1.98
CA LEU A 120 -1.49 9.01 -1.04
C LEU A 120 -0.29 9.97 -0.89
N GLY A 121 -0.38 11.18 -1.41
CA GLY A 121 0.67 12.19 -1.35
C GLY A 121 1.39 12.42 -2.67
N LYS A 122 2.66 12.82 -2.62
CA LYS A 122 3.45 13.15 -3.81
C LYS A 122 3.71 11.90 -4.66
N TRP A 123 3.57 12.05 -5.97
CA TRP A 123 3.85 11.01 -6.96
C TRP A 123 4.47 11.62 -8.23
N GLU A 124 5.09 10.77 -9.05
CA GLU A 124 5.70 11.17 -10.31
C GLU A 124 5.37 10.14 -11.41
N THR A 125 5.40 10.59 -12.68
CA THR A 125 5.29 9.66 -13.81
C THR A 125 6.63 8.99 -14.07
N PHE A 126 6.58 7.72 -14.50
CA PHE A 126 7.76 6.95 -14.84
C PHE A 126 7.50 6.07 -16.07
N SER A 127 8.21 6.32 -17.16
CA SER A 127 8.00 5.62 -18.44
C SER A 127 8.35 4.12 -18.39
N GLY A 128 9.06 3.64 -17.35
CA GLY A 128 9.26 2.21 -17.07
C GLY A 128 7.99 1.47 -16.61
N LEU A 129 6.88 2.20 -16.43
CA LEU A 129 5.56 1.66 -16.09
C LEU A 129 4.55 1.73 -17.24
N ASN A 130 4.96 2.22 -18.41
CA ASN A 130 4.10 2.40 -19.57
C ASN A 130 3.63 1.08 -20.16
N SER A 131 2.42 1.08 -20.73
CA SER A 131 1.91 -0.08 -21.43
C SER A 131 2.64 -0.32 -22.74
N PHE A 132 3.09 -1.54 -22.97
CA PHE A 132 3.55 -2.01 -24.27
C PHE A 132 2.50 -2.86 -24.99
N PHE A 133 1.28 -2.91 -24.48
CA PHE A 133 0.16 -3.56 -25.14
C PHE A 133 -0.15 -2.84 -26.48
N GLN A 134 -0.51 -3.58 -27.49
CA GLN A 134 -0.71 -3.09 -28.87
C GLN A 134 0.56 -2.51 -29.55
N GLY A 135 1.75 -2.68 -28.95
CA GLY A 135 2.99 -2.18 -29.54
C GLY A 135 3.18 -0.66 -29.48
N ILE A 136 2.36 0.06 -28.69
CA ILE A 136 2.46 1.52 -28.50
C ILE A 136 3.84 1.91 -27.95
N GLU A 137 4.33 1.16 -26.98
CA GLU A 137 5.71 1.28 -26.48
C GLU A 137 6.51 0.00 -26.77
N LYS A 138 7.82 0.13 -26.88
CA LYS A 138 8.71 -1.02 -27.04
C LYS A 138 8.87 -1.72 -25.67
N LYS A 139 8.44 -2.98 -25.58
CA LYS A 139 8.50 -3.81 -24.38
C LYS A 139 9.88 -3.74 -23.69
N ASP A 140 10.95 -3.99 -24.43
CA ASP A 140 12.30 -4.04 -23.87
C ASP A 140 12.72 -2.69 -23.24
N ARG A 141 12.34 -1.56 -23.87
CA ARG A 141 12.63 -0.24 -23.33
C ARG A 141 11.93 -0.03 -21.98
N VAL A 142 10.64 -0.36 -21.89
CA VAL A 142 9.85 -0.23 -20.67
C VAL A 142 10.43 -1.13 -19.57
N MET A 143 10.64 -2.41 -19.88
CA MET A 143 11.08 -3.39 -18.90
C MET A 143 12.52 -3.16 -18.44
N ASN A 144 13.43 -2.69 -19.30
CA ASN A 144 14.78 -2.35 -18.89
C ASN A 144 14.79 -1.16 -17.90
N LYS A 145 13.98 -0.11 -18.18
CA LYS A 145 13.83 1.01 -17.23
C LYS A 145 13.27 0.53 -15.88
N LEU A 146 12.23 -0.31 -15.91
CA LEU A 146 11.64 -0.85 -14.69
C LEU A 146 12.66 -1.69 -13.90
N ARG A 147 13.38 -2.60 -14.56
CA ARG A 147 14.39 -3.44 -13.88
C ARG A 147 15.48 -2.60 -13.24
N ASN A 148 16.02 -1.61 -13.95
CA ASN A 148 17.02 -0.68 -13.40
C ASN A 148 16.51 0.04 -12.16
N LYS A 149 15.23 0.47 -12.16
CA LYS A 149 14.59 1.08 -10.99
C LYS A 149 14.50 0.08 -9.83
N LEU A 150 14.04 -1.14 -10.08
CA LEU A 150 13.92 -2.18 -9.06
C LEU A 150 15.28 -2.58 -8.47
N ASP A 151 16.33 -2.62 -9.28
CA ASP A 151 17.69 -2.94 -8.85
C ASP A 151 18.33 -1.82 -8.02
N SER A 152 17.84 -0.59 -8.13
CA SER A 152 18.28 0.55 -7.32
C SER A 152 17.63 0.65 -5.94
N LEU A 153 16.61 -0.19 -5.65
CA LEU A 153 15.88 -0.14 -4.37
C LEU A 153 16.68 -0.77 -3.24
N GLY A 154 16.73 -0.07 -2.11
CA GLY A 154 17.29 -0.59 -0.86
C GLY A 154 16.29 -1.44 -0.06
N TYR A 155 16.78 -2.08 1.00
CA TYR A 155 15.96 -2.91 1.89
C TYR A 155 14.90 -2.13 2.67
N SER A 156 15.14 -0.85 2.92
CA SER A 156 14.21 0.03 3.67
C SER A 156 13.17 0.71 2.78
N ASP A 157 13.31 0.60 1.46
CA ASP A 157 12.37 1.19 0.53
C ASP A 157 11.06 0.42 0.51
N LEU A 158 9.97 1.15 0.32
CA LEU A 158 8.70 0.60 -0.07
C LEU A 158 8.10 1.52 -1.13
N VAL A 159 8.02 1.05 -2.37
CA VAL A 159 7.53 1.85 -3.49
C VAL A 159 6.19 1.34 -3.99
N LEU A 160 5.28 2.27 -4.33
CA LEU A 160 4.02 1.97 -5.02
C LEU A 160 4.18 2.28 -6.51
N LEU A 161 3.92 1.28 -7.36
CA LEU A 161 4.04 1.35 -8.81
C LEU A 161 2.68 1.14 -9.46
N VAL A 162 2.00 2.22 -9.87
CA VAL A 162 0.69 2.15 -10.55
C VAL A 162 0.92 1.98 -12.05
N THR A 163 0.49 0.84 -12.58
CA THR A 163 0.82 0.46 -13.95
C THR A 163 -0.26 -0.42 -14.61
N HIS A 164 0.11 -1.19 -15.59
CA HIS A 164 -0.75 -2.01 -16.46
C HIS A 164 -0.54 -3.51 -16.21
N GLN A 165 -1.58 -4.30 -16.50
CA GLN A 165 -1.52 -5.75 -16.35
C GLN A 165 -0.31 -6.37 -17.07
N VAL A 166 0.00 -5.92 -18.30
CA VAL A 166 1.08 -6.48 -19.11
C VAL A 166 2.47 -6.24 -18.50
N VAL A 167 2.66 -5.09 -17.85
CA VAL A 167 3.93 -4.76 -17.14
C VAL A 167 4.08 -5.62 -15.89
N ILE A 168 3.02 -5.74 -15.11
CA ILE A 168 3.03 -6.56 -13.89
C ILE A 168 3.22 -8.03 -14.24
N LEU A 169 2.50 -8.52 -15.24
CA LEU A 169 2.62 -9.90 -15.71
C LEU A 169 4.05 -10.22 -16.16
N GLU A 170 4.65 -9.35 -16.97
CA GLU A 170 6.01 -9.54 -17.46
C GLU A 170 7.05 -9.52 -16.34
N GLN A 171 6.88 -8.64 -15.35
CA GLN A 171 7.83 -8.52 -14.24
C GLN A 171 7.68 -9.62 -13.20
N THR A 172 6.44 -10.04 -12.90
CA THR A 172 6.14 -10.89 -11.75
C THR A 172 5.54 -12.25 -12.11
N GLY A 173 5.12 -12.46 -13.35
CA GLY A 173 4.35 -13.63 -13.76
C GLY A 173 2.89 -13.63 -13.29
N VAL A 174 2.40 -12.53 -12.68
CA VAL A 174 1.02 -12.39 -12.17
C VAL A 174 0.23 -11.44 -13.04
N ALA A 175 -0.94 -11.89 -13.53
CA ALA A 175 -1.90 -11.06 -14.26
C ALA A 175 -2.98 -10.53 -13.29
N PRO A 176 -2.85 -9.29 -12.75
CA PRO A 176 -3.80 -8.76 -11.77
C PRO A 176 -5.08 -8.25 -12.43
N LYS A 177 -6.19 -8.26 -11.67
CA LYS A 177 -7.43 -7.55 -11.99
C LYS A 177 -7.25 -6.04 -11.82
N SER A 178 -8.20 -5.22 -12.32
CA SER A 178 -8.19 -3.76 -12.08
C SER A 178 -8.23 -3.44 -10.59
N GLY A 179 -7.33 -2.59 -10.12
CA GLY A 179 -7.17 -2.24 -8.70
C GLY A 179 -6.48 -3.29 -7.85
N GLU A 180 -6.17 -4.46 -8.39
CA GLU A 180 -5.44 -5.50 -7.65
C GLU A 180 -3.96 -5.14 -7.51
N MET A 181 -3.41 -5.44 -6.33
CA MET A 181 -2.02 -5.24 -6.00
C MET A 181 -1.24 -6.56 -6.06
N VAL A 182 0.03 -6.44 -6.44
CA VAL A 182 1.02 -7.52 -6.36
C VAL A 182 2.18 -7.01 -5.50
N LEU A 183 2.26 -7.54 -4.29
CA LEU A 183 3.38 -7.32 -3.41
C LEU A 183 4.58 -8.10 -3.94
N PHE A 184 5.72 -7.47 -4.01
CA PHE A 184 6.89 -8.05 -4.66
C PHE A 184 8.16 -7.70 -3.90
N ASN A 185 9.02 -8.69 -3.71
CA ASN A 185 10.38 -8.47 -3.23
C ASN A 185 11.32 -8.38 -4.43
N SER A 186 11.92 -7.21 -4.66
CA SER A 186 12.78 -6.98 -5.82
C SER A 186 14.07 -7.81 -5.81
N ILE A 187 14.50 -8.32 -4.65
CA ILE A 187 15.72 -9.12 -4.45
C ILE A 187 15.42 -10.61 -4.57
N THR A 188 14.52 -11.14 -3.72
CA THR A 188 14.21 -12.57 -3.66
C THR A 188 13.24 -13.03 -4.73
N LYS A 189 12.56 -12.08 -5.42
CA LYS A 189 11.51 -12.31 -6.41
C LYS A 189 10.24 -12.97 -5.85
N GLN A 190 10.14 -13.09 -4.51
CA GLN A 190 8.91 -13.53 -3.86
C GLN A 190 7.78 -12.54 -4.14
N LYS A 191 6.57 -13.06 -4.25
CA LYS A 191 5.38 -12.28 -4.60
C LYS A 191 4.13 -12.81 -3.91
N SER A 192 3.17 -11.93 -3.68
CA SER A 192 1.82 -12.26 -3.22
C SER A 192 0.80 -11.32 -3.86
N ARG A 193 -0.42 -11.80 -4.04
CA ARG A 193 -1.54 -10.99 -4.57
C ARG A 193 -2.33 -10.40 -3.42
N TYR A 194 -2.89 -9.23 -3.62
CA TYR A 194 -3.82 -8.62 -2.67
C TYR A 194 -4.89 -7.80 -3.39
N MET A 195 -6.14 -8.03 -3.04
CA MET A 195 -7.28 -7.25 -3.51
C MET A 195 -7.99 -6.66 -2.30
N VAL A 196 -8.24 -5.35 -2.35
CA VAL A 196 -9.11 -4.71 -1.35
C VAL A 196 -10.55 -4.99 -1.73
N ASP A 197 -11.31 -5.62 -0.84
CA ASP A 197 -12.74 -5.86 -1.01
C ASP A 197 -13.51 -4.55 -0.78
N TYR A 198 -14.40 -4.16 -1.73
CA TYR A 198 -15.18 -2.90 -1.73
C TYR A 198 -16.59 -3.08 -2.25
#